data_ac8da852b933b851923f6b10bd393edc
#
_entry.id   ac8da852b933b851923f6b10bd393edc
#
_cell.length_a   1.000
_cell.length_b   1.000
_cell.length_c   1.000
_cell.angle_alpha   90.00
_cell.angle_beta   90.00
_cell.angle_gamma   90.00
#
_symmetry.space_group_name_H-M   'P 1'
#
loop_
_entity.id
_entity.type
_entity.pdbx_description
1 polymer ?
#
loop_
_entity_poly.entity_id
_entity_poly.type
_entity_poly.pdbx_seq_one_letter_code
_entity_poly.pdbx_strand_id
1 'polypeptide(L)'
;MQALQKELVKHLMQDFGITRIADLGEAQFLDLKFERVINLCAEIVGDIHRANAMYVSNMLEYEERRLYQDKAIGNCAVLKQELQSIIDIISGLNLNKYKTSIELIEKEIHLIKSWRKSDLRLKKKLTAG
;
A
#
# COMPACT_ATOMS: atom_id res chain seq x y z
N MET A 1 4.97 6.57 1.93
CA MET A 1 4.57 5.19 2.25
C MET A 1 4.93 4.75 3.66
N GLN A 2 6.11 5.09 4.16
CA GLN A 2 6.52 4.73 5.53
C GLN A 2 5.59 5.31 6.61
N ALA A 3 5.12 6.56 6.43
CA ALA A 3 4.18 7.18 7.36
C ALA A 3 2.84 6.43 7.40
N LEU A 4 2.34 6.00 6.24
CA LEU A 4 1.13 5.20 6.14
C LEU A 4 1.31 3.85 6.84
N GLN A 5 2.43 3.16 6.60
CA GLN A 5 2.73 1.88 7.23
C GLN A 5 2.73 1.98 8.75
N LYS A 6 3.41 2.97 9.31
CA LYS A 6 3.47 3.19 10.76
C LYS A 6 2.09 3.43 11.35
N GLU A 7 1.28 4.24 10.69
CA GLU A 7 -0.06 4.58 11.17
C GLU A 7 -0.99 3.37 11.13
N LEU A 8 -0.98 2.59 10.03
CA LEU A 8 -1.77 1.39 9.91
C LEU A 8 -1.42 0.35 10.96
N VAL A 9 -0.13 0.09 11.16
CA VAL A 9 0.35 -0.85 12.19
C VAL A 9 -0.11 -0.41 13.56
N LYS A 10 0.04 0.87 13.88
CA LYS A 10 -0.40 1.44 15.15
C LYS A 10 -1.90 1.23 15.40
N HIS A 11 -2.73 1.53 14.40
CA HIS A 11 -4.18 1.38 14.51
C HIS A 11 -4.59 -0.07 14.70
N LEU A 12 -4.01 -0.98 13.91
CA LEU A 12 -4.31 -2.40 14.01
C LEU A 12 -3.87 -2.98 15.35
N MET A 13 -2.69 -2.58 15.86
CA MET A 13 -2.24 -3.04 17.18
C MET A 13 -3.13 -2.54 18.30
N GLN A 14 -3.61 -1.31 18.24
CA GLN A 14 -4.54 -0.76 19.22
C GLN A 14 -5.86 -1.53 19.21
N ASP A 15 -6.43 -1.75 18.03
CA ASP A 15 -7.70 -2.45 17.88
C ASP A 15 -7.57 -3.92 18.28
N PHE A 16 -6.46 -4.55 17.92
CA PHE A 16 -6.15 -5.94 18.28
C PHE A 16 -6.04 -6.12 19.80
N GLY A 17 -5.38 -5.17 20.48
CA GLY A 17 -5.22 -5.22 21.95
C GLY A 17 -6.52 -5.01 22.72
N ILE A 18 -7.54 -4.43 22.07
CA ILE A 18 -8.85 -4.17 22.67
C ILE A 18 -9.80 -5.34 22.42
N THR A 19 -9.41 -6.28 21.55
CA THR A 19 -10.26 -7.41 21.17
C THR A 19 -10.73 -8.17 22.40
N ARG A 20 -12.04 -8.27 22.56
CA ARG A 20 -12.65 -8.97 23.69
C ARG A 20 -12.47 -10.48 23.53
N ILE A 21 -12.11 -11.13 24.62
CA ILE A 21 -11.96 -12.59 24.66
C ILE A 21 -13.23 -13.30 24.22
N ALA A 22 -14.40 -12.67 24.38
CA ALA A 22 -15.69 -13.22 23.97
C ALA A 22 -15.83 -13.42 22.45
N ASP A 23 -14.94 -12.83 21.63
CA ASP A 23 -15.04 -12.82 20.16
C ASP A 23 -13.79 -13.39 19.51
N LEU A 24 -13.51 -14.66 19.80
CA LEU A 24 -12.34 -15.37 19.23
C LEU A 24 -12.33 -15.35 17.70
N GLY A 25 -13.51 -15.40 17.05
CA GLY A 25 -13.61 -15.31 15.59
C GLY A 25 -13.13 -13.99 15.04
N GLU A 26 -13.50 -12.88 15.66
CA GLU A 26 -13.01 -11.55 15.29
C GLU A 26 -11.52 -11.41 15.55
N ALA A 27 -11.01 -11.92 16.67
CA ALA A 27 -9.61 -11.89 17.00
C ALA A 27 -8.76 -12.65 15.97
N GLN A 28 -9.21 -13.84 15.55
CA GLN A 28 -8.54 -14.62 14.51
C GLN A 28 -8.57 -13.91 13.17
N PHE A 29 -9.70 -13.32 12.81
CA PHE A 29 -9.83 -12.55 11.58
C PHE A 29 -8.87 -11.36 11.56
N LEU A 30 -8.83 -10.60 12.67
CA LEU A 30 -7.92 -9.45 12.79
C LEU A 30 -6.46 -9.87 12.71
N ASP A 31 -6.09 -11.01 13.31
CA ASP A 31 -4.72 -11.53 13.25
C ASP A 31 -4.30 -11.83 11.82
N LEU A 32 -5.14 -12.52 11.06
CA LEU A 32 -4.91 -12.79 9.64
C LEU A 32 -4.81 -11.51 8.81
N LYS A 33 -5.69 -10.56 9.04
CA LYS A 33 -5.69 -9.28 8.33
C LYS A 33 -4.49 -8.43 8.69
N PHE A 34 -4.09 -8.42 9.96
CA PHE A 34 -2.90 -7.72 10.42
C PHE A 34 -1.66 -8.19 9.67
N GLU A 35 -1.44 -9.50 9.61
CA GLU A 35 -0.31 -10.10 8.91
C GLU A 35 -0.33 -9.73 7.43
N ARG A 36 -1.48 -9.84 6.78
CA ARG A 36 -1.64 -9.50 5.37
C ARG A 36 -1.35 -8.02 5.09
N VAL A 37 -1.86 -7.12 5.92
CA VAL A 37 -1.62 -5.67 5.80
C VAL A 37 -0.14 -5.35 5.96
N ILE A 38 0.53 -5.93 6.94
CA ILE A 38 1.97 -5.75 7.15
C ILE A 38 2.76 -6.20 5.90
N ASN A 39 2.43 -7.37 5.37
CA ASN A 39 3.11 -7.91 4.20
C ASN A 39 2.87 -7.05 2.96
N LEU A 40 1.66 -6.57 2.74
CA LEU A 40 1.34 -5.66 1.65
C LEU A 40 2.12 -4.35 1.75
N CYS A 41 2.19 -3.76 2.94
CA CYS A 41 2.96 -2.55 3.17
C CYS A 41 4.45 -2.76 2.86
N ALA A 42 5.01 -3.89 3.29
CA ALA A 42 6.41 -4.22 3.02
C ALA A 42 6.67 -4.38 1.52
N GLU A 43 5.76 -5.03 0.79
CA GLU A 43 5.88 -5.19 -0.67
C GLU A 43 5.80 -3.84 -1.39
N ILE A 44 4.86 -2.97 -1.00
CA ILE A 44 4.71 -1.64 -1.61
C ILE A 44 5.99 -0.83 -1.40
N VAL A 45 6.49 -0.78 -0.18
CA VAL A 45 7.73 -0.06 0.14
C VAL A 45 8.90 -0.64 -0.66
N GLY A 46 9.00 -1.96 -0.73
CA GLY A 46 10.04 -2.64 -1.50
C GLY A 46 9.98 -2.32 -3.00
N ASP A 47 8.80 -2.32 -3.59
CA ASP A 47 8.62 -2.00 -5.00
C ASP A 47 8.95 -0.54 -5.31
N ILE A 48 8.56 0.38 -4.44
CA ILE A 48 8.92 1.80 -4.58
C ILE A 48 10.44 1.97 -4.51
N HIS A 49 11.10 1.31 -3.56
CA HIS A 49 12.55 1.36 -3.45
C HIS A 49 13.24 0.77 -4.67
N ARG A 50 12.76 -0.36 -5.18
CA ARG A 50 13.32 -0.98 -6.39
C ARG A 50 13.17 -0.06 -7.61
N ALA A 51 12.00 0.53 -7.79
CA ALA A 51 11.76 1.47 -8.87
C ALA A 51 12.66 2.71 -8.76
N ASN A 52 12.79 3.25 -7.55
CA ASN A 52 13.56 4.48 -7.30
C ASN A 52 15.07 4.24 -7.40
N ALA A 53 15.54 3.06 -7.09
CA ALA A 53 16.96 2.70 -7.17
C ALA A 53 17.43 2.47 -8.61
N MET A 54 16.52 2.30 -9.55
CA MET A 54 16.85 2.00 -10.93
C MET A 54 17.20 3.28 -11.70
N TYR A 55 18.41 3.34 -12.21
CA TYR A 55 18.85 4.41 -13.10
C TYR A 55 18.47 4.06 -14.53
N VAL A 56 17.53 4.81 -15.10
CA VAL A 56 16.97 4.50 -16.41
C VAL A 56 17.85 5.06 -17.52
N SER A 57 18.59 4.17 -18.20
CA SER A 57 19.46 4.51 -19.33
C SER A 57 19.04 3.85 -20.65
N ASN A 58 18.12 2.88 -20.60
CA ASN A 58 17.60 2.18 -21.78
C ASN A 58 16.14 1.77 -21.58
N MET A 59 15.52 1.29 -22.65
CA MET A 59 14.08 0.90 -22.61
C MET A 59 13.80 -0.25 -21.66
N LEU A 60 14.71 -1.21 -21.55
CA LEU A 60 14.52 -2.34 -20.62
C LEU A 60 14.44 -1.86 -19.18
N GLU A 61 15.33 -0.98 -18.78
CA GLU A 61 15.32 -0.39 -17.44
C GLU A 61 14.09 0.47 -17.21
N TYR A 62 13.66 1.21 -18.21
CA TYR A 62 12.41 1.98 -18.14
C TYR A 62 11.20 1.06 -17.88
N GLU A 63 11.10 -0.05 -18.60
CA GLU A 63 10.00 -1.00 -18.46
C GLU A 63 10.04 -1.70 -17.10
N GLU A 64 11.20 -2.05 -16.60
CA GLU A 64 11.37 -2.65 -15.28
C GLU A 64 10.95 -1.68 -14.17
N ARG A 65 11.37 -0.42 -14.26
CA ARG A 65 10.95 0.62 -13.31
C ARG A 65 9.44 0.78 -13.32
N ARG A 66 8.84 0.83 -14.52
CA ARG A 66 7.39 0.93 -14.67
C ARG A 66 6.68 -0.28 -14.08
N LEU A 67 7.25 -1.47 -14.23
CA LEU A 67 6.70 -2.69 -13.65
C LEU A 67 6.60 -2.58 -12.13
N TYR A 68 7.65 -2.10 -11.46
CA TYR A 68 7.63 -1.91 -10.01
C TYR A 68 6.66 -0.82 -9.57
N GLN A 69 6.55 0.26 -10.33
CA GLN A 69 5.53 1.28 -10.10
C GLN A 69 4.12 0.70 -10.20
N ASP A 70 3.85 -0.10 -11.22
CA ASP A 70 2.56 -0.74 -11.43
C ASP A 70 2.24 -1.76 -10.33
N LYS A 71 3.22 -2.52 -9.88
CA LYS A 71 3.06 -3.44 -8.75
C LYS A 71 2.71 -2.69 -7.46
N ALA A 72 3.39 -1.57 -7.20
CA ALA A 72 3.11 -0.75 -6.03
C ALA A 72 1.69 -0.20 -6.07
N ILE A 73 1.22 0.27 -7.22
CA ILE A 73 -0.16 0.75 -7.39
C ILE A 73 -1.16 -0.37 -7.13
N GLY A 74 -0.93 -1.55 -7.73
CA GLY A 74 -1.79 -2.71 -7.56
C GLY A 74 -1.87 -3.16 -6.10
N ASN A 75 -0.74 -3.22 -5.41
CA ASN A 75 -0.69 -3.60 -4.00
C ASN A 75 -1.35 -2.55 -3.09
N CYS A 76 -1.25 -1.27 -3.43
CA CYS A 76 -1.99 -0.22 -2.73
C CYS A 76 -3.50 -0.42 -2.87
N ALA A 77 -3.99 -0.78 -4.05
CA ALA A 77 -5.40 -1.06 -4.28
C ALA A 77 -5.88 -2.26 -3.45
N VAL A 78 -5.07 -3.32 -3.38
CA VAL A 78 -5.37 -4.50 -2.55
C VAL A 78 -5.37 -4.13 -1.07
N LEU A 79 -4.40 -3.33 -0.62
CA LEU A 79 -4.34 -2.85 0.77
C LEU A 79 -5.60 -2.07 1.15
N LYS A 80 -6.08 -1.22 0.26
CA LYS A 80 -7.32 -0.48 0.46
C LYS A 80 -8.51 -1.43 0.63
N GLN A 81 -8.61 -2.47 -0.20
CA GLN A 81 -9.66 -3.48 -0.10
C GLN A 81 -9.57 -4.27 1.21
N GLU A 82 -8.38 -4.60 1.67
CA GLU A 82 -8.19 -5.31 2.95
C GLU A 82 -8.67 -4.45 4.12
N LEU A 83 -8.35 -3.16 4.13
CA LEU A 83 -8.84 -2.24 5.17
C LEU A 83 -10.35 -2.09 5.11
N GLN A 84 -10.93 -1.99 3.92
CA GLN A 84 -12.38 -1.92 3.77
C GLN A 84 -13.06 -3.18 4.28
N SER A 85 -12.46 -4.34 4.04
CA SER A 85 -12.95 -5.62 4.56
C SER A 85 -12.96 -5.65 6.10
N ILE A 86 -11.93 -5.12 6.74
CA ILE A 86 -11.88 -5.01 8.21
C ILE A 86 -13.03 -4.12 8.70
N ILE A 87 -13.22 -2.96 8.07
CA ILE A 87 -14.28 -2.02 8.44
C ILE A 87 -15.67 -2.67 8.31
N ASP A 88 -15.89 -3.43 7.24
CA ASP A 88 -17.18 -4.01 6.93
C ASP A 88 -17.54 -5.19 7.87
N ILE A 89 -16.55 -5.92 8.34
CA ILE A 89 -16.76 -7.17 9.09
C ILE A 89 -16.69 -6.94 10.60
N ILE A 90 -15.78 -6.09 11.07
CA ILE A 90 -15.55 -5.88 12.51
C ILE A 90 -16.44 -4.75 13.02
N SER A 91 -17.29 -5.07 13.99
CA SER A 91 -18.09 -4.07 14.70
C SER A 91 -17.27 -3.36 15.77
N GLY A 92 -17.59 -2.09 16.03
CA GLY A 92 -16.98 -1.32 17.11
C GLY A 92 -15.62 -0.71 16.80
N LEU A 93 -15.15 -0.80 15.56
CA LEU A 93 -13.94 -0.13 15.15
C LEU A 93 -14.13 1.39 15.06
N ASN A 94 -13.05 2.13 15.31
CA ASN A 94 -13.03 3.57 15.07
C ASN A 94 -12.86 3.82 13.57
N LEU A 95 -13.99 4.01 12.88
CA LEU A 95 -14.04 4.21 11.43
C LEU A 95 -13.21 5.40 10.95
N ASN A 96 -13.11 6.45 11.76
CA ASN A 96 -12.34 7.65 11.39
C ASN A 96 -10.84 7.37 11.23
N LYS A 97 -10.28 6.48 12.05
CA LYS A 97 -8.88 6.08 11.93
C LYS A 97 -8.62 5.39 10.60
N TYR A 98 -9.46 4.44 10.24
CA TYR A 98 -9.31 3.67 9.00
C TYR A 98 -9.63 4.51 7.77
N LYS A 99 -10.57 5.44 7.88
CA LYS A 99 -10.86 6.41 6.82
C LYS A 99 -9.62 7.24 6.48
N THR A 100 -8.93 7.75 7.48
CA THR A 100 -7.67 8.49 7.30
C THR A 100 -6.63 7.63 6.59
N SER A 101 -6.49 6.36 7.00
CA SER A 101 -5.56 5.43 6.37
C SER A 101 -5.91 5.17 4.91
N ILE A 102 -7.18 5.00 4.59
CA ILE A 102 -7.65 4.82 3.21
C ILE A 102 -7.33 6.05 2.36
N GLU A 103 -7.56 7.24 2.90
CA GLU A 103 -7.23 8.50 2.22
C GLU A 103 -5.72 8.61 1.93
N LEU A 104 -4.87 8.18 2.87
CA LEU A 104 -3.41 8.14 2.67
C LEU A 104 -3.02 7.14 1.57
N ILE A 105 -3.68 6.00 1.50
CA ILE A 105 -3.45 5.02 0.43
C ILE A 105 -3.83 5.60 -0.92
N GLU A 106 -4.98 6.24 -1.02
CA GLU A 106 -5.43 6.90 -2.25
C GLU A 106 -4.45 7.97 -2.70
N LYS A 107 -3.94 8.76 -1.76
CA LYS A 107 -2.91 9.76 -2.02
C LYS A 107 -1.63 9.13 -2.54
N GLU A 108 -1.21 8.01 -1.94
CA GLU A 108 -0.02 7.27 -2.38
C GLU A 108 -0.17 6.74 -3.80
N ILE A 109 -1.32 6.16 -4.13
CA ILE A 109 -1.64 5.71 -5.48
C ILE A 109 -1.51 6.87 -6.47
N HIS A 110 -2.06 8.02 -6.11
CA HIS A 110 -2.02 9.20 -6.96
C HIS A 110 -0.58 9.69 -7.18
N LEU A 111 0.24 9.70 -6.13
CA LEU A 111 1.64 10.09 -6.21
C LEU A 111 2.44 9.14 -7.12
N ILE A 112 2.23 7.83 -7.01
CA ILE A 112 2.92 6.86 -7.86
C ILE A 112 2.48 7.00 -9.31
N LYS A 113 1.20 7.21 -9.57
CA LYS A 113 0.68 7.47 -10.92
C LYS A 113 1.27 8.74 -11.53
N SER A 114 1.42 9.79 -10.74
CA SER A 114 2.05 11.04 -11.15
C SER A 114 3.52 10.84 -11.48
N TRP A 115 4.24 10.08 -10.66
CA TRP A 115 5.62 9.69 -10.90
C TRP A 115 5.75 8.91 -12.21
N ARG A 116 4.91 7.89 -12.40
CA ARG A 116 4.86 7.09 -13.62
C ARG A 116 4.61 7.97 -14.86
N LYS A 117 3.69 8.93 -14.76
CA LYS A 117 3.41 9.88 -15.83
C LYS A 117 4.62 10.77 -16.14
N SER A 118 5.30 11.22 -15.10
CA SER A 118 6.54 12.00 -15.25
C SER A 118 7.62 11.23 -15.99
N ASP A 119 7.71 9.92 -15.78
CA ASP A 119 8.68 9.04 -16.45
C ASP A 119 8.42 8.87 -17.96
N LEU A 120 7.27 9.28 -18.47
CA LEU A 120 7.03 9.27 -19.92
C LEU A 120 8.04 10.14 -20.68
N ARG A 121 8.61 11.15 -20.04
CA ARG A 121 9.68 11.96 -20.62
C ARG A 121 10.93 11.13 -20.88
N LEU A 122 11.24 10.19 -20.00
CA LEU A 122 12.36 9.26 -20.16
C LEU A 122 12.12 8.36 -21.37
N LYS A 123 10.92 7.82 -21.52
CA LYS A 123 10.53 7.01 -22.66
C LYS A 123 10.70 7.76 -23.97
N LYS A 124 10.26 9.01 -24.04
CA LYS A 124 10.39 9.84 -25.23
C LYS A 124 11.87 10.06 -25.61
N LYS A 125 12.73 10.32 -24.64
CA LYS A 125 14.17 10.47 -24.85
C LYS A 125 14.80 9.19 -25.38
N LEU A 126 14.43 8.05 -24.83
CA LEU A 126 14.98 6.75 -25.21
C LEU A 126 14.54 6.32 -26.63
N THR A 127 13.34 6.72 -27.04
CA THR A 127 12.80 6.36 -28.36
C THR A 127 13.13 7.38 -29.45
N ALA A 128 13.51 8.61 -29.09
CA ALA A 128 13.85 9.66 -30.04
C ALA A 128 15.30 9.59 -30.54
N GLY A 129 16.13 8.85 -29.85
CA GLY A 129 17.52 8.69 -30.19
C GLY A 129 17.78 7.48 -31.03
#